data_c7f4b88f4db7bc4449643737a77a1daa
#
_entry.id   c7f4b88f4db7bc4449643737a77a1daa
#
_cell.length_a   1.000
_cell.length_b   1.000
_cell.length_c   1.000
_cell.angle_alpha   90.00
_cell.angle_beta   90.00
_cell.angle_gamma   90.00
#
_symmetry.space_group_name_H-M   'P 1'
#
loop_
_entity.id
_entity.type
_entity.pdbx_description
1 polymer ?
#
loop_
_entity_poly.entity_id
_entity_poly.type
_entity_poly.pdbx_seq_one_letter_code
_entity_poly.pdbx_strand_id
1 'polypeptide(L)'
;MTNYFAHETAIIDAGANIADGTKIWHFSHIMANCEIGANCNIGQNCVISPEVILGSNVKVQNNVSIYTGVCCEEDVFLGPSMVFTNVINPRSGVNRRGQYSKTLVRK
;
A
#
# COMPACT_ATOMS: atom_id res chain seq x y z
N MET A 1 9.20 -19.16 -1.02
CA MET A 1 9.99 -17.93 -1.10
C MET A 1 9.43 -17.01 -2.16
N THR A 2 9.21 -15.77 -1.83
CA THR A 2 8.68 -14.83 -2.79
C THR A 2 9.81 -14.23 -3.62
N ASN A 3 9.46 -13.84 -4.82
CA ASN A 3 10.43 -13.41 -5.80
C ASN A 3 10.02 -12.04 -6.35
N TYR A 4 10.27 -11.04 -5.59
CA TYR A 4 9.96 -9.67 -5.99
C TYR A 4 11.25 -8.89 -6.20
N PHE A 5 11.14 -7.74 -6.86
CA PHE A 5 12.26 -6.85 -7.07
C PHE A 5 12.10 -5.62 -6.22
N ALA A 6 13.14 -5.25 -5.49
CA ALA A 6 13.19 -3.98 -4.78
C ALA A 6 14.50 -3.30 -5.15
N HIS A 7 14.41 -2.05 -5.60
CA HIS A 7 15.61 -1.28 -5.91
C HIS A 7 16.44 -1.14 -4.64
N GLU A 8 17.75 -1.03 -4.80
CA GLU A 8 18.64 -1.01 -3.64
C GLU A 8 18.37 0.15 -2.69
N THR A 9 17.76 1.24 -3.17
CA THR A 9 17.42 2.37 -2.33
C THR A 9 16.08 2.21 -1.62
N ALA A 10 15.31 1.19 -1.97
CA ALA A 10 14.04 0.95 -1.30
C ALA A 10 14.28 0.30 0.05
N ILE A 11 13.43 0.63 1.01
CA ILE A 11 13.53 0.07 2.35
C ILE A 11 12.33 -0.82 2.59
N ILE A 12 12.62 -2.10 2.84
CA ILE A 12 11.58 -3.09 3.10
C ILE A 12 11.75 -3.54 4.54
N ASP A 13 10.82 -3.17 5.38
CA ASP A 13 10.90 -3.55 6.79
C ASP A 13 10.62 -5.04 6.95
N ALA A 14 11.21 -5.63 7.97
CA ALA A 14 10.94 -7.02 8.29
C ALA A 14 9.46 -7.18 8.60
N GLY A 15 8.86 -8.25 8.12
CA GLY A 15 7.43 -8.50 8.34
C GLY A 15 6.54 -8.06 7.20
N ALA A 16 7.07 -7.35 6.21
CA ALA A 16 6.30 -7.04 5.03
C ALA A 16 6.16 -8.29 4.17
N ASN A 17 4.96 -8.52 3.64
CA ASN A 17 4.68 -9.67 2.79
C ASN A 17 4.47 -9.18 1.37
N ILE A 18 5.37 -9.55 0.48
CA ILE A 18 5.35 -9.08 -0.90
C ILE A 18 5.34 -10.29 -1.81
N ALA A 19 4.32 -10.39 -2.65
CA ALA A 19 4.16 -11.55 -3.50
C ALA A 19 5.03 -11.44 -4.77
N ASP A 20 5.07 -12.52 -5.52
CA ASP A 20 5.95 -12.64 -6.68
C ASP A 20 5.63 -11.62 -7.75
N GLY A 21 6.66 -11.17 -8.42
CA GLY A 21 6.50 -10.30 -9.58
C GLY A 21 6.31 -8.84 -9.27
N THR A 22 6.19 -8.48 -8.00
CA THR A 22 6.03 -7.08 -7.61
C THR A 22 7.37 -6.37 -7.74
N LYS A 23 7.31 -5.11 -8.16
CA LYS A 23 8.49 -4.26 -8.30
C LYS A 23 8.35 -3.03 -7.45
N ILE A 24 9.40 -2.72 -6.72
CA ILE A 24 9.45 -1.57 -5.80
C ILE A 24 10.63 -0.72 -6.20
N TRP A 25 10.37 0.53 -6.52
CA TRP A 25 11.37 1.38 -7.12
C TRP A 25 12.07 2.27 -6.08
N HIS A 26 12.71 3.35 -6.55
CA HIS A 26 13.66 4.13 -5.76
C HIS A 26 13.03 4.77 -4.53
N PHE A 27 13.70 4.68 -3.40
CA PHE A 27 13.40 5.44 -2.19
C PHE A 27 12.02 5.18 -1.60
N SER A 28 11.40 4.08 -1.98
CA SER A 28 10.11 3.72 -1.40
C SER A 28 10.32 2.96 -0.10
N HIS A 29 9.39 3.13 0.83
CA HIS A 29 9.49 2.47 2.13
C HIS A 29 8.26 1.61 2.34
N ILE A 30 8.49 0.31 2.43
CA ILE A 30 7.42 -0.67 2.67
C ILE A 30 7.54 -1.09 4.11
N MET A 31 6.56 -0.73 4.91
CA MET A 31 6.63 -0.98 6.34
C MET A 31 6.15 -2.36 6.70
N ALA A 32 6.34 -2.72 7.97
CA ALA A 32 6.04 -4.06 8.43
C ALA A 32 4.55 -4.35 8.38
N ASN A 33 4.22 -5.63 8.24
CA ASN A 33 2.85 -6.13 8.32
C ASN A 33 1.93 -5.65 7.22
N CYS A 34 2.47 -5.12 6.13
CA CYS A 34 1.63 -4.88 4.97
C CYS A 34 1.62 -6.12 4.09
N GLU A 35 0.62 -6.22 3.25
CA GLU A 35 0.48 -7.33 2.32
C GLU A 35 0.33 -6.80 0.92
N ILE A 36 1.27 -7.13 0.07
CA ILE A 36 1.28 -6.64 -1.29
C ILE A 36 1.14 -7.83 -2.22
N GLY A 37 0.11 -7.81 -3.03
CA GLY A 37 -0.17 -8.90 -3.94
C GLY A 37 0.84 -9.03 -5.06
N ALA A 38 0.58 -9.95 -5.97
CA ALA A 38 1.51 -10.26 -7.04
C ALA A 38 1.45 -9.21 -8.15
N ASN A 39 2.56 -9.02 -8.81
CA ASN A 39 2.66 -8.20 -10.03
C ASN A 39 2.26 -6.75 -9.81
N CYS A 40 2.45 -6.25 -8.60
CA CYS A 40 2.25 -4.84 -8.32
C CYS A 40 3.46 -4.04 -8.79
N ASN A 41 3.25 -2.75 -9.02
CA ASN A 41 4.35 -1.87 -9.35
C ASN A 41 4.27 -0.65 -8.45
N ILE A 42 5.24 -0.50 -7.58
CA ILE A 42 5.27 0.60 -6.62
C ILE A 42 6.35 1.56 -7.05
N GLY A 43 5.95 2.75 -7.45
CA GLY A 43 6.86 3.74 -8.01
C GLY A 43 7.81 4.31 -6.97
N GLN A 44 8.45 5.41 -7.35
CA GLN A 44 9.46 6.02 -6.47
C GLN A 44 8.81 6.82 -5.36
N ASN A 45 9.52 6.91 -4.25
CA ASN A 45 9.15 7.78 -3.15
C ASN A 45 7.78 7.48 -2.58
N CYS A 46 7.39 6.21 -2.57
CA CYS A 46 6.11 5.81 -2.01
C CYS A 46 6.29 5.35 -0.59
N VAL A 47 5.26 5.53 0.22
CA VAL A 47 5.23 5.01 1.58
C VAL A 47 4.03 4.09 1.72
N ILE A 48 4.30 2.85 2.10
CA ILE A 48 3.25 1.88 2.35
C ILE A 48 3.29 1.57 3.84
N SER A 49 2.29 2.05 4.55
CA SER A 49 2.27 1.96 6.00
C SER A 49 1.89 0.57 6.48
N PRO A 50 2.08 0.27 7.77
CA PRO A 50 1.73 -1.05 8.28
C PRO A 50 0.27 -1.37 8.06
N GLU A 51 0.00 -2.66 7.82
CA GLU A 51 -1.35 -3.18 7.69
C GLU A 51 -2.11 -2.67 6.47
N VAL A 52 -1.40 -2.16 5.49
CA VAL A 52 -1.97 -1.89 4.19
C VAL A 52 -2.06 -3.18 3.41
N ILE A 53 -3.15 -3.35 2.67
CA ILE A 53 -3.35 -4.53 1.84
C ILE A 53 -3.54 -4.06 0.40
N LEU A 54 -2.67 -4.51 -0.47
CA LEU A 54 -2.80 -4.26 -1.90
C LEU A 54 -3.07 -5.58 -2.61
N GLY A 55 -4.13 -5.62 -3.38
CA GLY A 55 -4.41 -6.78 -4.19
C GLY A 55 -3.39 -6.92 -5.31
N SER A 56 -3.57 -7.93 -6.14
CA SER A 56 -2.64 -8.18 -7.23
C SER A 56 -2.78 -7.12 -8.30
N ASN A 57 -1.69 -6.87 -9.00
CA ASN A 57 -1.67 -6.02 -10.18
C ASN A 57 -2.06 -4.56 -9.88
N VAL A 58 -1.76 -4.09 -8.66
CA VAL A 58 -2.00 -2.70 -8.29
C VAL A 58 -0.81 -1.87 -8.78
N LYS A 59 -1.11 -0.74 -9.38
CA LYS A 59 -0.07 0.18 -9.85
C LYS A 59 -0.08 1.41 -8.99
N VAL A 60 1.01 1.64 -8.27
CA VAL A 60 1.17 2.80 -7.42
C VAL A 60 2.18 3.71 -8.09
N GLN A 61 1.76 4.90 -8.46
CA GLN A 61 2.64 5.85 -9.13
C GLN A 61 3.57 6.51 -8.12
N ASN A 62 4.37 7.45 -8.60
CA ASN A 62 5.38 8.08 -7.75
C ASN A 62 4.76 8.97 -6.69
N ASN A 63 5.41 9.06 -5.55
CA ASN A 63 5.07 9.99 -4.46
C ASN A 63 3.68 9.73 -3.88
N VAL A 64 3.31 8.47 -3.77
CA VAL A 64 2.03 8.10 -3.14
C VAL A 64 2.30 7.62 -1.73
N SER A 65 1.51 8.12 -0.78
CA SER A 65 1.57 7.67 0.61
C SER A 65 0.27 6.95 0.94
N ILE A 66 0.39 5.70 1.34
CA ILE A 66 -0.76 4.89 1.69
C ILE A 66 -0.68 4.58 3.17
N TYR A 67 -1.62 5.09 3.93
CA TYR A 67 -1.57 4.98 5.38
C TYR A 67 -2.27 3.74 5.88
N THR A 68 -2.00 3.42 7.12
CA THR A 68 -2.53 2.23 7.78
C THR A 68 -4.04 2.13 7.59
N GLY A 69 -4.52 0.94 7.28
CA GLY A 69 -5.95 0.69 7.14
C GLY A 69 -6.48 0.77 5.72
N VAL A 70 -5.63 1.14 4.77
CA VAL A 70 -6.07 1.19 3.37
C VAL A 70 -6.01 -0.21 2.78
N CYS A 71 -7.06 -0.59 2.08
CA CYS A 71 -7.12 -1.87 1.40
C CYS A 71 -7.50 -1.60 -0.06
N CYS A 72 -6.63 -1.98 -0.98
CA CYS A 72 -6.88 -1.81 -2.41
C CYS A 72 -7.21 -3.14 -3.05
N GLU A 73 -8.26 -3.16 -3.82
CA GLU A 73 -8.59 -4.35 -4.61
C GLU A 73 -7.59 -4.50 -5.75
N GLU A 74 -7.66 -5.65 -6.39
CA GLU A 74 -6.78 -5.90 -7.54
C GLU A 74 -7.06 -4.90 -8.65
N ASP A 75 -6.05 -4.67 -9.46
CA ASP A 75 -6.11 -3.86 -10.66
C ASP A 75 -6.43 -2.38 -10.41
N VAL A 76 -6.17 -1.90 -9.20
CA VAL A 76 -6.36 -0.48 -8.89
C VAL A 76 -5.13 0.31 -9.35
N PHE A 77 -5.37 1.50 -9.86
CA PHE A 77 -4.31 2.42 -10.25
C PHE A 77 -4.36 3.64 -9.34
N LEU A 78 -3.27 3.90 -8.65
CA LEU A 78 -3.15 5.04 -7.76
C LEU A 78 -2.22 6.06 -8.39
N GLY A 79 -2.75 7.24 -8.68
CA GLY A 79 -2.01 8.27 -9.39
C GLY A 79 -0.92 8.92 -8.55
N PRO A 80 -0.09 9.74 -9.19
CA PRO A 80 1.06 10.34 -8.49
C PRO A 80 0.61 11.32 -7.41
N SER A 81 1.38 11.32 -6.34
CA SER A 81 1.19 12.25 -5.22
C SER A 81 -0.14 12.12 -4.49
N MET A 82 -0.80 11.00 -4.66
CA MET A 82 -2.00 10.74 -3.86
C MET A 82 -1.61 10.39 -2.44
N VAL A 83 -2.46 10.82 -1.50
CA VAL A 83 -2.27 10.51 -0.10
C VAL A 83 -3.56 9.96 0.45
N PHE A 84 -3.47 8.77 1.06
CA PHE A 84 -4.62 8.14 1.69
C PHE A 84 -4.41 8.22 3.19
N THR A 85 -5.24 8.98 3.86
CA THR A 85 -5.11 9.14 5.30
C THR A 85 -6.02 8.17 6.00
N ASN A 86 -5.68 7.90 7.23
CA ASN A 86 -6.47 7.01 8.05
C ASN A 86 -7.57 7.80 8.74
N VAL A 87 -8.56 8.19 7.99
CA VAL A 87 -9.60 9.07 8.45
C VAL A 87 -10.92 8.32 8.50
N ILE A 88 -11.66 8.52 9.56
CA ILE A 88 -12.98 7.93 9.66
C ILE A 88 -13.89 8.58 8.64
N ASN A 89 -14.52 7.76 7.84
CA ASN A 89 -15.44 8.26 6.84
C ASN A 89 -16.69 8.79 7.52
N PRO A 90 -17.00 10.06 7.38
CA PRO A 90 -18.18 10.63 8.06
C PRO A 90 -19.48 9.96 7.64
N ARG A 91 -19.54 9.44 6.45
CA ARG A 91 -20.77 8.80 6.00
C ARG A 91 -21.04 7.49 6.68
N SER A 92 -20.04 6.91 7.26
CA SER A 92 -20.31 5.69 8.00
C SER A 92 -21.22 5.98 9.16
N GLY A 93 -21.21 7.19 9.65
CA GLY A 93 -22.10 7.64 10.68
C GLY A 93 -21.92 6.98 12.01
N VAL A 94 -21.12 5.99 12.08
CA VAL A 94 -20.97 5.23 13.30
C VAL A 94 -19.55 5.34 13.74
N ASN A 95 -19.37 5.94 14.86
CA ASN A 95 -18.06 6.07 15.41
C ASN A 95 -17.59 4.77 15.99
N ARG A 96 -16.39 4.44 15.67
CA ARG A 96 -15.74 3.26 16.19
C ARG A 96 -14.64 3.69 17.09
N ARG A 97 -14.98 4.24 18.18
CA ARG A 97 -14.02 4.72 19.11
C ARG A 97 -12.90 3.74 19.28
N GLY A 98 -11.69 4.20 19.14
CA GLY A 98 -10.56 3.33 19.26
C GLY A 98 -10.33 2.41 18.10
N GLN A 99 -11.10 2.56 17.07
CA GLN A 99 -10.94 1.76 15.87
C GLN A 99 -10.74 2.65 14.68
N TYR A 100 -10.01 2.15 13.72
CA TYR A 100 -9.88 2.84 12.45
C TYR A 100 -10.88 2.29 11.48
N SER A 101 -11.53 3.19 10.76
CA SER A 101 -12.30 2.77 9.61
C SER A 101 -11.32 2.42 8.52
N LYS A 102 -11.45 1.24 7.98
CA LYS A 102 -10.59 0.85 6.89
C LYS A 102 -11.04 1.52 5.62
N THR A 103 -10.08 1.92 4.84
CA THR A 103 -10.35 2.54 3.56
C THR A 103 -10.22 1.48 2.48
N LEU A 104 -11.29 1.26 1.74
CA LEU A 104 -11.29 0.29 0.66
C LEU A 104 -11.26 1.02 -0.66
N VAL A 105 -10.23 0.75 -1.46
CA VAL A 105 -10.08 1.34 -2.77
C VAL A 105 -10.40 0.28 -3.81
N ARG A 106 -11.40 0.53 -4.62
CA ARG A 106 -11.86 -0.40 -5.64
C ARG A 106 -11.45 0.08 -7.01
N LYS A 107 -11.32 -0.88 -7.90
CA LYS A 107 -10.98 -0.54 -9.25
C LYS A 107 -12.14 0.07 -10.02
#